data_892585b7618795af91f8d5a0762d0b8d
#
_entry.id   892585b7618795af91f8d5a0762d0b8d
#
_cell.length_a   1.000
_cell.length_b   1.000
_cell.length_c   1.000
_cell.angle_alpha   90.00
_cell.angle_beta   90.00
_cell.angle_gamma   90.00
#
_symmetry.space_group_name_H-M   'P 1'
#
loop_
_entity.id
_entity.type
_entity.pdbx_description
1 polymer ?
#
loop_
_entity_poly.entity_id
_entity_poly.type
_entity_poly.pdbx_seq_one_letter_code
_entity_poly.pdbx_strand_id
1 'polypeptide(L)'
;MIQEQLAHLLEFLPDYRPFPPVKEHTAWQGLPLRAKQRFLQAGEAALQTPIAPLPLSLWLDFTHTGRRTPWETAYFSRRARLCALVSAECVEHKGRFLDEIADTVWAICEESAWQLPAHNSYVRDTPQLPLPDTTRPIVDLFAAETGALLALTRYLLPDELDTAAPGITARMERELDARILTPYFTSHFWWMGNGEEPMCNWTSWCTQNVLLTVFLLPTTQQQRKAAVKQAAYSLDCFLKDYGADGCCNEGAQYYRHAGLTLWGCLEILSNVAPEAFRPLFRETKIKNIAEYICNVHVEGPYYLNFGDCSPLAGRCGAREYRFGQAVGSDALQALAAADFRADADPDHLQNPDGSTHINLWYRLTTAFAEQELMEYAAVPQHRSAVWYPSVGIYAARQGSWVLGAKFGSNGDSHNHNDTGSITVYKDGRPFLIDIGVESYTKKTFSPQRYEIWTMQSAWHNLPTFDGVQQLPGAEYACLLYTSPSPRD
;
A
#
# COMPACT_ATOMS: atom_id res chain seq x y z
N MET A 1 -8.11 -12.13 -16.96
CA MET A 1 -9.01 -10.97 -16.69
C MET A 1 -8.40 -9.66 -17.17
N ILE A 2 -7.29 -9.20 -16.60
CA ILE A 2 -6.67 -7.91 -16.98
C ILE A 2 -5.94 -8.03 -18.32
N GLN A 3 -5.20 -9.12 -18.58
CA GLN A 3 -4.53 -9.36 -19.86
C GLN A 3 -5.49 -9.45 -21.05
N GLU A 4 -6.71 -9.92 -20.84
CA GLU A 4 -7.74 -9.99 -21.91
C GLU A 4 -8.06 -8.59 -22.44
N GLN A 5 -7.98 -7.55 -21.59
CA GLN A 5 -8.24 -6.16 -21.97
C GLN A 5 -7.16 -5.60 -22.91
N LEU A 6 -6.00 -6.23 -23.01
CA LEU A 6 -4.93 -5.80 -23.93
C LEU A 6 -5.36 -5.86 -25.40
N ALA A 7 -6.40 -6.62 -25.74
CA ALA A 7 -6.97 -6.65 -27.08
C ALA A 7 -7.58 -5.27 -27.47
N HIS A 8 -7.92 -4.45 -26.48
CA HIS A 8 -8.51 -3.11 -26.67
C HIS A 8 -7.48 -1.98 -26.46
N LEU A 9 -6.18 -2.34 -26.34
CA LEU A 9 -5.13 -1.36 -26.11
C LEU A 9 -4.85 -0.55 -27.38
N LEU A 10 -4.89 0.77 -27.24
CA LEU A 10 -4.60 1.72 -28.33
C LEU A 10 -3.15 1.65 -28.78
N GLU A 11 -2.88 2.04 -30.03
CA GLU A 11 -1.50 2.16 -30.52
C GLU A 11 -0.70 3.25 -29.80
N PHE A 12 -1.37 4.34 -29.43
CA PHE A 12 -0.78 5.43 -28.69
C PHE A 12 -1.36 5.51 -27.27
N LEU A 13 -0.48 5.51 -26.26
CA LEU A 13 -0.80 5.70 -24.87
C LEU A 13 -0.47 7.14 -24.46
N PRO A 14 -1.44 7.93 -24.00
CA PRO A 14 -1.22 9.32 -23.61
C PRO A 14 -0.35 9.44 -22.34
N ASP A 15 0.06 10.68 -22.05
CA ASP A 15 0.67 11.02 -20.78
C ASP A 15 -0.35 10.86 -19.65
N TYR A 16 0.13 10.37 -18.50
CA TYR A 16 -0.68 10.35 -17.28
C TYR A 16 -0.54 11.69 -16.56
N ARG A 17 -1.66 12.32 -16.26
CA ARG A 17 -1.72 13.61 -15.57
C ARG A 17 -2.55 13.49 -14.30
N PRO A 18 -1.97 12.95 -13.20
CA PRO A 18 -2.71 12.73 -11.95
C PRO A 18 -3.13 14.03 -11.27
N PHE A 19 -2.29 15.05 -11.38
CA PHE A 19 -2.48 16.38 -10.77
C PHE A 19 -2.01 17.46 -11.73
N PRO A 20 -2.46 18.72 -11.59
CA PRO A 20 -1.94 19.83 -12.37
C PRO A 20 -0.47 20.10 -11.98
N PRO A 21 0.45 20.30 -12.97
CA PRO A 21 1.78 20.84 -12.67
C PRO A 21 1.69 22.19 -11.94
N VAL A 22 2.73 22.56 -11.18
CA VAL A 22 2.71 23.78 -10.33
C VAL A 22 2.41 25.07 -11.11
N LYS A 23 2.81 25.14 -12.38
CA LYS A 23 2.48 26.27 -13.27
C LYS A 23 0.98 26.43 -13.54
N GLU A 24 0.18 25.43 -13.34
CA GLU A 24 -1.28 25.52 -13.33
C GLU A 24 -1.77 25.93 -11.92
N HIS A 25 -1.15 26.96 -11.37
CA HIS A 25 -1.25 27.35 -9.95
C HIS A 25 -2.68 27.60 -9.46
N THR A 26 -3.58 28.03 -10.34
CA THR A 26 -5.01 28.24 -9.99
C THR A 26 -5.64 26.98 -9.38
N ALA A 27 -5.28 25.80 -9.87
CA ALA A 27 -5.80 24.55 -9.32
C ALA A 27 -5.32 24.29 -7.87
N TRP A 28 -4.05 24.63 -7.59
CA TRP A 28 -3.49 24.54 -6.24
C TRP A 28 -4.10 25.56 -5.28
N GLN A 29 -4.37 26.77 -5.77
CA GLN A 29 -5.09 27.79 -4.98
C GLN A 29 -6.54 27.38 -4.69
N GLY A 30 -7.15 26.58 -5.56
CA GLY A 30 -8.49 26.02 -5.39
C GLY A 30 -8.62 24.93 -4.30
N LEU A 31 -7.51 24.39 -3.80
CA LEU A 31 -7.53 23.41 -2.73
C LEU A 31 -8.19 23.95 -1.46
N PRO A 32 -8.87 23.12 -0.65
CA PRO A 32 -9.42 23.50 0.64
C PRO A 32 -8.36 24.15 1.53
N LEU A 33 -8.77 25.18 2.28
CA LEU A 33 -7.86 25.91 3.17
C LEU A 33 -7.15 24.98 4.16
N ARG A 34 -7.86 23.96 4.68
CA ARG A 34 -7.32 22.96 5.61
C ARG A 34 -6.18 22.17 4.96
N ALA A 35 -6.34 21.70 3.73
CA ALA A 35 -5.28 20.99 2.98
C ALA A 35 -4.05 21.89 2.76
N LYS A 36 -4.26 23.13 2.30
CA LYS A 36 -3.18 24.11 2.11
C LYS A 36 -2.40 24.38 3.41
N GLN A 37 -3.11 24.56 4.52
CA GLN A 37 -2.48 24.78 5.83
C GLN A 37 -1.65 23.59 6.29
N ARG A 38 -2.17 22.35 6.14
CA ARG A 38 -1.41 21.14 6.47
C ARG A 38 -0.13 21.03 5.65
N PHE A 39 -0.20 21.29 4.35
CA PHE A 39 0.98 21.23 3.47
C PHE A 39 2.01 22.29 3.84
N LEU A 40 1.59 23.53 4.09
CA LEU A 40 2.51 24.58 4.50
C LEU A 40 3.15 24.29 5.86
N GLN A 41 2.38 23.83 6.84
CA GLN A 41 2.91 23.45 8.15
C GLN A 41 3.92 22.30 8.05
N ALA A 42 3.63 21.28 7.24
CA ALA A 42 4.55 20.18 7.00
C ALA A 42 5.85 20.64 6.31
N GLY A 43 5.73 21.52 5.32
CA GLY A 43 6.89 22.11 4.62
C GLY A 43 7.74 22.95 5.57
N GLU A 44 7.14 23.80 6.42
CA GLU A 44 7.85 24.56 7.44
C GLU A 44 8.60 23.66 8.44
N ALA A 45 7.96 22.61 8.91
CA ALA A 45 8.61 21.63 9.78
C ALA A 45 9.78 20.92 9.08
N ALA A 46 9.61 20.61 7.78
CA ALA A 46 10.66 19.99 6.98
C ALA A 46 11.87 20.93 6.78
N LEU A 47 11.67 22.24 6.63
CA LEU A 47 12.79 23.20 6.57
C LEU A 47 13.67 23.18 7.82
N GLN A 48 13.06 22.91 8.98
CA GLN A 48 13.77 22.86 10.27
C GLN A 48 14.39 21.49 10.57
N THR A 49 14.08 20.48 9.76
CA THR A 49 14.55 19.10 9.98
C THR A 49 15.73 18.81 9.05
N PRO A 50 16.92 18.46 9.54
CA PRO A 50 18.05 18.15 8.67
C PRO A 50 17.80 16.85 7.89
N ILE A 51 18.48 16.71 6.74
CA ILE A 51 18.47 15.46 5.97
C ILE A 51 19.16 14.37 6.79
N ALA A 52 18.45 13.29 7.11
CA ALA A 52 18.99 12.21 7.92
C ALA A 52 20.16 11.52 7.22
N PRO A 53 21.29 11.28 7.89
CA PRO A 53 22.40 10.52 7.31
C PRO A 53 22.05 9.04 7.18
N LEU A 54 22.53 8.38 6.11
CA LEU A 54 22.40 6.94 5.88
C LEU A 54 23.80 6.28 5.81
N PRO A 55 24.53 6.18 6.95
CA PRO A 55 25.84 5.55 6.97
C PRO A 55 25.72 4.04 6.80
N LEU A 56 26.79 3.41 6.30
CA LEU A 56 26.88 1.96 6.11
C LEU A 56 26.59 1.17 7.40
N SER A 57 26.91 1.72 8.56
CA SER A 57 26.64 1.08 9.85
C SER A 57 25.15 0.83 10.11
N LEU A 58 24.27 1.72 9.66
CA LEU A 58 22.81 1.50 9.75
C LEU A 58 22.34 0.40 8.80
N TRP A 59 22.91 0.31 7.59
CA TRP A 59 22.63 -0.79 6.66
C TRP A 59 23.03 -2.14 7.26
N LEU A 60 24.26 -2.23 7.78
CA LEU A 60 24.81 -3.45 8.36
C LEU A 60 24.15 -3.86 9.69
N ASP A 61 23.44 -2.95 10.37
CA ASP A 61 22.72 -3.30 11.59
C ASP A 61 21.69 -4.41 11.33
N PHE A 62 20.99 -4.37 10.20
CA PHE A 62 20.09 -5.47 9.80
C PHE A 62 20.84 -6.80 9.64
N THR A 63 22.00 -6.79 8.99
CA THR A 63 22.82 -8.00 8.81
C THR A 63 23.31 -8.57 10.14
N HIS A 64 23.73 -7.71 11.06
CA HIS A 64 24.33 -8.11 12.33
C HIS A 64 23.31 -8.47 13.40
N THR A 65 22.19 -7.76 13.47
CA THR A 65 21.24 -7.84 14.59
C THR A 65 19.83 -8.24 14.17
N GLY A 66 19.52 -8.17 12.88
CA GLY A 66 18.16 -8.38 12.32
C GLY A 66 17.22 -7.19 12.51
N ARG A 67 17.67 -6.06 13.07
CA ARG A 67 16.85 -4.86 13.27
C ARG A 67 16.67 -4.08 11.98
N ARG A 68 15.44 -3.75 11.64
CA ARG A 68 15.06 -2.96 10.45
C ARG A 68 14.99 -1.46 10.75
N THR A 69 14.41 -1.14 11.90
CA THR A 69 13.98 0.22 12.28
C THR A 69 15.07 1.29 12.16
N PRO A 70 16.35 1.08 12.56
CA PRO A 70 17.34 2.15 12.50
C PRO A 70 17.60 2.68 11.09
N TRP A 71 17.67 1.80 10.09
CA TRP A 71 17.79 2.20 8.69
C TRP A 71 16.50 2.81 8.18
N GLU A 72 15.37 2.12 8.39
CA GLU A 72 14.06 2.51 7.88
C GLU A 72 13.64 3.90 8.37
N THR A 73 13.87 4.24 9.64
CA THR A 73 13.58 5.57 10.18
C THR A 73 14.33 6.67 9.42
N ALA A 74 15.64 6.53 9.21
CA ALA A 74 16.42 7.53 8.50
C ALA A 74 16.06 7.57 7.00
N TYR A 75 15.84 6.42 6.38
CA TYR A 75 15.45 6.29 4.98
C TYR A 75 14.08 6.93 4.70
N PHE A 76 13.06 6.60 5.49
CA PHE A 76 11.71 7.14 5.30
C PHE A 76 11.63 8.63 5.62
N SER A 77 12.41 9.12 6.59
CA SER A 77 12.44 10.55 6.91
C SER A 77 12.86 11.42 5.72
N ARG A 78 13.78 10.96 4.87
CA ARG A 78 14.16 11.66 3.62
C ARG A 78 12.99 11.77 2.65
N ARG A 79 12.23 10.67 2.46
CA ARG A 79 11.08 10.61 1.56
C ARG A 79 9.92 11.46 2.08
N ALA A 80 9.62 11.36 3.37
CA ALA A 80 8.61 12.19 4.02
C ALA A 80 8.93 13.68 3.93
N ARG A 81 10.22 14.03 4.14
CA ARG A 81 10.73 15.40 3.95
C ARG A 81 10.47 15.90 2.53
N LEU A 82 10.84 15.11 1.50
CA LEU A 82 10.61 15.49 0.09
C LEU A 82 9.12 15.67 -0.19
N CYS A 83 8.26 14.75 0.26
CA CYS A 83 6.80 14.89 0.12
C CYS A 83 6.28 16.17 0.73
N ALA A 84 6.75 16.55 1.93
CA ALA A 84 6.32 17.74 2.62
C ALA A 84 6.73 19.02 1.89
N LEU A 85 8.00 19.10 1.49
CA LEU A 85 8.55 20.28 0.79
C LEU A 85 7.89 20.49 -0.59
N VAL A 86 7.74 19.42 -1.38
CA VAL A 86 7.09 19.47 -2.70
C VAL A 86 5.62 19.88 -2.57
N SER A 87 4.87 19.31 -1.63
CA SER A 87 3.47 19.69 -1.41
C SER A 87 3.33 21.15 -1.02
N ALA A 88 4.23 21.65 -0.17
CA ALA A 88 4.24 23.05 0.26
C ALA A 88 4.60 24.01 -0.88
N GLU A 89 5.61 23.70 -1.69
CA GLU A 89 6.00 24.52 -2.85
C GLU A 89 4.87 24.58 -3.87
N CYS A 90 4.20 23.47 -4.17
CA CYS A 90 3.07 23.46 -5.10
C CYS A 90 1.92 24.38 -4.65
N VAL A 91 1.67 24.47 -3.34
CA VAL A 91 0.63 25.35 -2.78
C VAL A 91 1.08 26.81 -2.73
N GLU A 92 2.29 27.06 -2.29
CA GLU A 92 2.80 28.43 -2.10
C GLU A 92 3.34 29.04 -3.40
N HIS A 93 4.10 28.28 -4.17
CA HIS A 93 4.74 28.65 -5.44
C HIS A 93 5.54 29.95 -5.35
N LYS A 94 6.41 30.07 -4.34
CA LYS A 94 7.29 31.22 -4.13
C LYS A 94 8.78 30.88 -4.21
N GLY A 95 9.11 29.63 -4.43
CA GLY A 95 10.48 29.17 -4.59
C GLY A 95 11.24 28.95 -3.27
N ARG A 96 10.67 29.23 -2.11
CA ARG A 96 11.40 29.16 -0.85
C ARG A 96 11.67 27.74 -0.33
N PHE A 97 11.04 26.75 -0.90
CA PHE A 97 11.31 25.34 -0.58
C PHE A 97 12.23 24.68 -1.61
N LEU A 98 12.54 25.33 -2.74
CA LEU A 98 13.21 24.71 -3.88
C LEU A 98 14.62 24.25 -3.56
N ASP A 99 15.42 25.03 -2.84
CA ASP A 99 16.78 24.65 -2.47
C ASP A 99 16.78 23.36 -1.64
N GLU A 100 15.89 23.28 -0.66
CA GLU A 100 15.75 22.11 0.22
C GLU A 100 15.13 20.90 -0.50
N ILE A 101 14.29 21.12 -1.50
CA ILE A 101 13.83 20.06 -2.40
C ILE A 101 15.01 19.53 -3.21
N ALA A 102 15.81 20.40 -3.81
CA ALA A 102 16.98 20.02 -4.59
C ALA A 102 18.01 19.25 -3.75
N ASP A 103 18.31 19.72 -2.54
CA ASP A 103 19.21 19.04 -1.60
C ASP A 103 18.68 17.66 -1.18
N THR A 104 17.38 17.55 -0.94
CA THR A 104 16.76 16.26 -0.57
C THR A 104 16.78 15.29 -1.75
N VAL A 105 16.45 15.76 -2.97
CA VAL A 105 16.56 14.98 -4.21
C VAL A 105 18.00 14.52 -4.44
N TRP A 106 18.97 15.44 -4.29
CA TRP A 106 20.39 15.12 -4.41
C TRP A 106 20.79 14.01 -3.44
N ALA A 107 20.45 14.16 -2.15
CA ALA A 107 20.76 13.17 -1.12
C ALA A 107 20.12 11.79 -1.40
N ILE A 108 18.92 11.74 -1.98
CA ILE A 108 18.27 10.48 -2.40
C ILE A 108 19.00 9.89 -3.63
N CYS A 109 19.40 10.69 -4.59
CA CYS A 109 20.17 10.24 -5.75
C CYS A 109 21.57 9.71 -5.39
N GLU A 110 22.17 10.20 -4.31
CA GLU A 110 23.49 9.76 -3.81
C GLU A 110 23.42 8.46 -2.96
N GLU A 111 22.23 7.94 -2.65
CA GLU A 111 22.11 6.66 -1.94
C GLU A 111 22.67 5.52 -2.80
N SER A 112 23.39 4.60 -2.18
CA SER A 112 23.94 3.43 -2.89
C SER A 112 22.85 2.48 -3.40
N ALA A 113 21.69 2.45 -2.71
CA ALA A 113 20.55 1.61 -3.06
C ALA A 113 19.25 2.25 -2.58
N TRP A 114 18.15 2.00 -3.32
CA TRP A 114 16.81 2.41 -2.89
C TRP A 114 16.01 1.28 -2.26
N GLN A 115 16.41 0.00 -2.44
CA GLN A 115 15.83 -1.11 -1.68
C GLN A 115 16.28 -1.09 -0.23
N LEU A 116 15.45 -1.69 0.63
CA LEU A 116 15.82 -1.84 2.05
C LEU A 116 16.84 -2.96 2.26
N PRO A 117 17.66 -2.91 3.34
CA PRO A 117 18.55 -4.02 3.71
C PRO A 117 17.81 -5.35 3.88
N ALA A 118 16.57 -5.31 4.43
CA ALA A 118 15.73 -6.49 4.60
C ALA A 118 15.19 -7.08 3.27
N HIS A 119 15.33 -6.36 2.16
CA HIS A 119 14.86 -6.75 0.84
C HIS A 119 16.00 -6.96 -0.16
N ASN A 120 17.25 -6.98 0.32
CA ASN A 120 18.45 -7.06 -0.51
C ASN A 120 18.75 -8.49 -0.98
N SER A 121 17.78 -9.10 -1.69
CA SER A 121 17.92 -10.43 -2.31
C SER A 121 17.23 -10.45 -3.68
N TYR A 122 17.81 -11.17 -4.63
CA TYR A 122 17.22 -11.38 -5.97
C TYR A 122 16.19 -12.51 -6.01
N VAL A 123 16.18 -13.37 -5.00
CA VAL A 123 15.31 -14.54 -4.91
C VAL A 123 14.44 -14.43 -3.67
N ARG A 124 13.16 -14.69 -3.84
CA ARG A 124 12.17 -14.66 -2.75
C ARG A 124 12.58 -15.61 -1.61
N ASP A 125 12.40 -15.15 -0.38
CA ASP A 125 12.59 -15.94 0.85
C ASP A 125 14.00 -16.52 1.04
N THR A 126 15.01 -15.88 0.42
CA THR A 126 16.42 -16.24 0.60
C THR A 126 17.15 -15.23 1.50
N PRO A 127 18.29 -15.62 2.09
CA PRO A 127 19.09 -14.69 2.88
C PRO A 127 19.49 -13.45 2.07
N GLN A 128 19.39 -12.28 2.70
CA GLN A 128 19.77 -11.02 2.09
C GLN A 128 21.30 -10.92 1.93
N LEU A 129 21.72 -10.32 0.81
CA LEU A 129 23.11 -9.97 0.57
C LEU A 129 23.58 -8.93 1.60
N PRO A 130 24.82 -9.00 2.07
CA PRO A 130 25.32 -8.08 3.11
C PRO A 130 25.41 -6.63 2.63
N LEU A 131 25.68 -6.42 1.34
CA LEU A 131 25.75 -5.10 0.71
C LEU A 131 24.92 -5.12 -0.59
N PRO A 132 24.39 -3.96 -1.02
CA PRO A 132 23.71 -3.86 -2.31
C PRO A 132 24.72 -3.96 -3.46
N ASP A 133 24.32 -4.63 -4.52
CA ASP A 133 25.03 -4.59 -5.80
C ASP A 133 24.53 -3.37 -6.60
N THR A 134 25.32 -2.31 -6.65
CA THR A 134 24.98 -1.07 -7.35
C THR A 134 24.96 -1.22 -8.87
N THR A 135 25.52 -2.31 -9.41
CA THR A 135 25.48 -2.61 -10.85
C THR A 135 24.23 -3.38 -11.25
N ARG A 136 23.52 -3.94 -10.28
CA ARG A 136 22.29 -4.72 -10.47
C ARG A 136 21.23 -4.31 -9.45
N PRO A 137 20.61 -3.14 -9.61
CA PRO A 137 19.60 -2.63 -8.66
C PRO A 137 18.42 -3.57 -8.50
N ILE A 138 17.90 -3.66 -7.28
CA ILE A 138 16.68 -4.40 -6.95
C ILE A 138 15.52 -3.41 -6.88
N VAL A 139 14.44 -3.69 -7.60
CA VAL A 139 13.18 -2.96 -7.48
C VAL A 139 12.31 -3.69 -6.46
N ASP A 140 12.43 -3.29 -5.19
CA ASP A 140 11.55 -3.69 -4.11
C ASP A 140 10.41 -2.68 -3.92
N LEU A 141 9.60 -2.84 -2.88
CA LEU A 141 8.50 -1.95 -2.52
C LEU A 141 8.92 -0.48 -2.48
N PHE A 142 10.03 -0.20 -1.78
CA PHE A 142 10.46 1.16 -1.47
C PHE A 142 11.38 1.77 -2.53
N ALA A 143 12.07 0.95 -3.30
CA ALA A 143 12.72 1.42 -4.52
C ALA A 143 11.65 1.88 -5.53
N ALA A 144 10.58 1.10 -5.72
CA ALA A 144 9.46 1.48 -6.57
C ALA A 144 8.78 2.78 -6.08
N GLU A 145 8.51 2.91 -4.76
CA GLU A 145 7.95 4.15 -4.20
C GLU A 145 8.89 5.35 -4.33
N THR A 146 10.20 5.16 -4.13
CA THR A 146 11.19 6.22 -4.37
C THR A 146 11.17 6.66 -5.84
N GLY A 147 11.05 5.70 -6.76
CA GLY A 147 10.87 5.97 -8.18
C GLY A 147 9.65 6.84 -8.47
N ALA A 148 8.49 6.45 -7.94
CA ALA A 148 7.24 7.20 -8.09
C ALA A 148 7.33 8.61 -7.46
N LEU A 149 7.92 8.73 -6.28
CA LEU A 149 8.12 10.01 -5.60
C LEU A 149 8.97 10.98 -6.42
N LEU A 150 10.13 10.54 -6.90
CA LEU A 150 11.02 11.38 -7.71
C LEU A 150 10.38 11.72 -9.06
N ALA A 151 9.74 10.75 -9.73
CA ALA A 151 9.05 10.99 -11.00
C ALA A 151 7.93 12.02 -10.86
N LEU A 152 7.13 11.93 -9.78
CA LEU A 152 6.06 12.89 -9.51
C LEU A 152 6.61 14.26 -9.10
N THR A 153 7.67 14.32 -8.31
CA THR A 153 8.37 15.58 -7.97
C THR A 153 8.84 16.31 -9.24
N ARG A 154 9.51 15.58 -10.15
CA ARG A 154 9.94 16.12 -11.43
C ARG A 154 8.77 16.59 -12.30
N TYR A 155 7.69 15.80 -12.35
CA TYR A 155 6.48 16.16 -13.12
C TYR A 155 5.81 17.44 -12.62
N LEU A 156 5.77 17.63 -11.30
CA LEU A 156 5.12 18.79 -10.69
C LEU A 156 5.92 20.08 -10.82
N LEU A 157 7.25 20.00 -10.71
CA LEU A 157 8.18 21.15 -10.56
C LEU A 157 9.33 21.13 -11.58
N PRO A 158 9.12 20.85 -12.89
CA PRO A 158 10.22 20.63 -13.80
C PRO A 158 11.09 21.89 -14.02
N ASP A 159 10.48 23.03 -14.27
CA ASP A 159 11.16 24.28 -14.58
C ASP A 159 11.72 24.95 -13.30
N GLU A 160 11.00 24.85 -12.21
CA GLU A 160 11.37 25.37 -10.89
C GLU A 160 12.63 24.68 -10.36
N LEU A 161 12.70 23.36 -10.47
CA LEU A 161 13.86 22.58 -10.04
C LEU A 161 15.12 22.91 -10.85
N ASP A 162 15.02 22.97 -12.18
CA ASP A 162 16.18 23.32 -13.02
C ASP A 162 16.56 24.80 -12.90
N THR A 163 15.65 25.67 -12.45
CA THR A 163 15.98 27.06 -12.11
C THR A 163 16.79 27.12 -10.81
N ALA A 164 16.41 26.37 -9.78
CA ALA A 164 17.11 26.33 -8.49
C ALA A 164 18.44 25.56 -8.58
N ALA A 165 18.44 24.42 -9.27
CA ALA A 165 19.61 23.55 -9.41
C ALA A 165 19.73 23.06 -10.88
N PRO A 166 20.42 23.80 -11.76
CA PRO A 166 20.51 23.45 -13.17
C PRO A 166 21.00 22.03 -13.44
N GLY A 167 20.19 21.20 -14.12
CA GLY A 167 20.50 19.82 -14.46
C GLY A 167 20.04 18.80 -13.42
N ILE A 168 19.37 19.19 -12.35
CA ILE A 168 18.87 18.27 -11.32
C ILE A 168 17.78 17.32 -11.89
N THR A 169 16.90 17.82 -12.78
CA THR A 169 15.88 17.00 -13.43
C THR A 169 16.51 15.93 -14.32
N ALA A 170 17.56 16.27 -15.07
CA ALA A 170 18.33 15.30 -15.87
C ALA A 170 19.06 14.27 -14.97
N ARG A 171 19.52 14.66 -13.77
CA ARG A 171 20.07 13.71 -12.79
C ARG A 171 18.99 12.76 -12.30
N MET A 172 17.80 13.25 -11.95
CA MET A 172 16.67 12.43 -11.53
C MET A 172 16.31 11.40 -12.61
N GLU A 173 16.19 11.83 -13.87
CA GLU A 173 15.88 10.94 -14.99
C GLU A 173 16.89 9.80 -15.13
N ARG A 174 18.20 10.10 -15.03
CA ARG A 174 19.26 9.07 -15.12
C ARG A 174 19.16 8.05 -13.97
N GLU A 175 18.92 8.51 -12.75
CA GLU A 175 18.79 7.61 -11.59
C GLU A 175 17.52 6.77 -11.70
N LEU A 176 16.40 7.35 -12.16
CA LEU A 176 15.15 6.65 -12.38
C LEU A 176 15.26 5.60 -13.49
N ASP A 177 15.95 5.94 -14.58
CA ASP A 177 16.22 4.97 -15.62
C ASP A 177 17.11 3.83 -15.11
N ALA A 178 18.24 4.14 -14.48
CA ALA A 178 19.22 3.16 -14.04
C ALA A 178 18.70 2.23 -12.93
N ARG A 179 17.85 2.75 -12.03
CA ARG A 179 17.45 2.02 -10.81
C ARG A 179 16.03 1.44 -10.88
N ILE A 180 15.16 1.97 -11.74
CA ILE A 180 13.77 1.51 -11.87
C ILE A 180 13.45 1.03 -13.27
N LEU A 181 13.57 1.89 -14.31
CA LEU A 181 13.09 1.54 -15.64
C LEU A 181 13.91 0.44 -16.30
N THR A 182 15.23 0.61 -16.37
CA THR A 182 16.11 -0.41 -16.96
C THR A 182 15.99 -1.74 -16.24
N PRO A 183 16.08 -1.86 -14.90
CA PRO A 183 15.85 -3.11 -14.20
C PRO A 183 14.47 -3.71 -14.44
N TYR A 184 13.41 -2.90 -14.45
CA TYR A 184 12.05 -3.36 -14.69
C TYR A 184 11.86 -3.99 -16.07
N PHE A 185 12.48 -3.42 -17.11
CA PHE A 185 12.35 -3.93 -18.48
C PHE A 185 13.34 -5.05 -18.84
N THR A 186 14.42 -5.21 -18.06
CA THR A 186 15.49 -6.18 -18.41
C THR A 186 15.63 -7.32 -17.43
N SER A 187 15.03 -7.22 -16.24
CA SER A 187 15.08 -8.26 -15.20
C SER A 187 13.68 -8.75 -14.87
N HIS A 188 13.58 -9.97 -14.35
CA HIS A 188 12.33 -10.50 -13.81
C HIS A 188 12.45 -10.54 -12.28
N PHE A 189 11.67 -9.73 -11.59
CA PHE A 189 11.57 -9.76 -10.14
C PHE A 189 10.47 -10.76 -9.74
N TRP A 190 10.65 -11.48 -8.64
CA TRP A 190 9.71 -12.49 -8.18
C TRP A 190 8.26 -11.95 -8.05
N TRP A 191 8.11 -10.70 -7.60
CA TRP A 191 6.80 -10.05 -7.45
C TRP A 191 6.08 -9.77 -8.79
N MET A 192 6.77 -9.87 -9.91
CA MET A 192 6.13 -9.80 -11.23
C MET A 192 5.28 -11.02 -11.54
N GLY A 193 5.50 -12.11 -10.80
CA GLY A 193 4.79 -13.38 -10.95
C GLY A 193 5.32 -14.25 -12.09
N ASN A 194 5.12 -15.55 -11.95
CA ASN A 194 5.46 -16.57 -12.97
C ASN A 194 4.24 -17.40 -13.41
N GLY A 195 3.03 -17.04 -12.90
CA GLY A 195 1.79 -17.75 -13.17
C GLY A 195 1.55 -18.98 -12.28
N GLU A 196 2.56 -19.47 -11.59
CA GLU A 196 2.52 -20.68 -10.76
C GLU A 196 2.46 -20.35 -9.27
N GLU A 197 3.42 -19.57 -8.78
CA GLU A 197 3.54 -19.21 -7.37
C GLU A 197 2.45 -18.23 -6.93
N PRO A 198 1.96 -18.34 -5.68
CA PRO A 198 1.07 -17.34 -5.09
C PRO A 198 1.77 -16.00 -4.92
N MET A 199 1.07 -14.94 -5.35
CA MET A 199 1.54 -13.57 -5.18
C MET A 199 0.94 -12.93 -3.92
N CYS A 200 1.63 -11.90 -3.39
CA CYS A 200 1.18 -11.10 -2.26
C CYS A 200 1.10 -9.62 -2.64
N ASN A 201 0.88 -8.76 -1.66
CA ASN A 201 0.77 -7.31 -1.83
C ASN A 201 1.93 -6.66 -2.61
N TRP A 202 3.12 -7.22 -2.59
CA TRP A 202 4.27 -6.72 -3.36
C TRP A 202 3.95 -6.53 -4.83
N THR A 203 3.20 -7.44 -5.41
CA THR A 203 2.87 -7.40 -6.85
C THR A 203 2.11 -6.12 -7.21
N SER A 204 1.02 -5.84 -6.54
CA SER A 204 0.23 -4.64 -6.83
C SER A 204 0.94 -3.35 -6.37
N TRP A 205 1.65 -3.39 -5.26
CA TRP A 205 2.37 -2.24 -4.71
C TRP A 205 3.54 -1.82 -5.61
N CYS A 206 4.44 -2.74 -5.98
CA CYS A 206 5.52 -2.43 -6.92
C CYS A 206 4.97 -1.99 -8.27
N THR A 207 3.98 -2.71 -8.82
CA THR A 207 3.38 -2.41 -10.13
C THR A 207 2.79 -0.99 -10.16
N GLN A 208 2.03 -0.57 -9.13
CA GLN A 208 1.48 0.79 -9.05
C GLN A 208 2.58 1.85 -9.16
N ASN A 209 3.63 1.72 -8.37
CA ASN A 209 4.68 2.73 -8.29
C ASN A 209 5.58 2.74 -9.52
N VAL A 210 5.82 1.57 -10.14
CA VAL A 210 6.53 1.50 -11.43
C VAL A 210 5.69 2.13 -12.54
N LEU A 211 4.37 1.88 -12.59
CA LEU A 211 3.48 2.54 -13.56
C LEU A 211 3.51 4.06 -13.41
N LEU A 212 3.46 4.59 -12.17
CA LEU A 212 3.64 6.02 -11.93
C LEU A 212 4.97 6.51 -12.51
N THR A 213 6.07 5.81 -12.23
CA THR A 213 7.39 6.18 -12.76
C THR A 213 7.41 6.19 -14.28
N VAL A 214 6.86 5.15 -14.93
CA VAL A 214 6.83 5.04 -16.40
C VAL A 214 6.02 6.17 -17.05
N PHE A 215 4.84 6.48 -16.51
CA PHE A 215 3.93 7.41 -17.16
C PHE A 215 4.14 8.89 -16.78
N LEU A 216 4.93 9.16 -15.74
CA LEU A 216 5.33 10.53 -15.35
C LEU A 216 6.67 10.96 -15.95
N LEU A 217 7.43 10.03 -16.50
CA LEU A 217 8.67 10.31 -17.23
C LEU A 217 8.45 10.37 -18.76
N PRO A 218 9.36 11.00 -19.51
CA PRO A 218 9.30 11.07 -20.97
C PRO A 218 9.71 9.72 -21.61
N THR A 219 8.97 8.65 -21.29
CA THR A 219 9.19 7.30 -21.82
C THR A 219 8.67 7.15 -23.24
N THR A 220 9.26 6.23 -23.99
CA THR A 220 8.81 5.90 -25.35
C THR A 220 7.49 5.13 -25.34
N GLN A 221 6.75 5.18 -26.45
CA GLN A 221 5.53 4.37 -26.61
C GLN A 221 5.79 2.88 -26.48
N GLN A 222 6.96 2.42 -26.89
CA GLN A 222 7.36 1.01 -26.72
C GLN A 222 7.50 0.65 -25.23
N GLN A 223 8.13 1.49 -24.43
CA GLN A 223 8.27 1.30 -22.98
C GLN A 223 6.89 1.34 -22.27
N ARG A 224 6.03 2.31 -22.62
CA ARG A 224 4.66 2.42 -22.08
C ARG A 224 3.85 1.15 -22.35
N LYS A 225 3.86 0.67 -23.60
CA LYS A 225 3.16 -0.59 -23.98
C LYS A 225 3.74 -1.81 -23.27
N ALA A 226 5.06 -1.89 -23.13
CA ALA A 226 5.71 -2.98 -22.42
C ALA A 226 5.32 -2.97 -20.93
N ALA A 227 5.31 -1.79 -20.30
CA ALA A 227 4.88 -1.63 -18.90
C ALA A 227 3.43 -2.03 -18.68
N VAL A 228 2.51 -1.62 -19.57
CA VAL A 228 1.08 -2.01 -19.49
C VAL A 228 0.92 -3.52 -19.63
N LYS A 229 1.63 -4.16 -20.57
CA LYS A 229 1.58 -5.62 -20.75
C LYS A 229 2.11 -6.35 -19.53
N GLN A 230 3.28 -5.94 -18.99
CA GLN A 230 3.85 -6.55 -17.79
C GLN A 230 2.94 -6.33 -16.57
N ALA A 231 2.40 -5.13 -16.38
CA ALA A 231 1.46 -4.83 -15.31
C ALA A 231 0.20 -5.71 -15.39
N ALA A 232 -0.38 -5.85 -16.57
CA ALA A 232 -1.56 -6.71 -16.78
C ALA A 232 -1.27 -8.17 -16.42
N TYR A 233 -0.09 -8.69 -16.81
CA TYR A 233 0.35 -10.03 -16.46
C TYR A 233 0.55 -10.19 -14.94
N SER A 234 1.30 -9.28 -14.33
CA SER A 234 1.59 -9.32 -12.88
C SER A 234 0.32 -9.24 -12.04
N LEU A 235 -0.61 -8.36 -12.42
CA LEU A 235 -1.89 -8.22 -11.72
C LEU A 235 -2.80 -9.44 -11.90
N ASP A 236 -2.77 -10.12 -13.05
CA ASP A 236 -3.49 -11.39 -13.21
C ASP A 236 -2.86 -12.50 -12.34
N CYS A 237 -1.53 -12.54 -12.20
CA CYS A 237 -0.87 -13.44 -11.24
C CYS A 237 -1.30 -13.16 -9.81
N PHE A 238 -1.36 -11.89 -9.40
CA PHE A 238 -1.84 -11.47 -8.07
C PHE A 238 -3.30 -11.85 -7.84
N LEU A 239 -4.17 -11.60 -8.83
CA LEU A 239 -5.60 -11.89 -8.71
C LEU A 239 -5.93 -13.37 -8.83
N LYS A 240 -5.03 -14.21 -9.39
CA LYS A 240 -5.26 -15.64 -9.54
C LYS A 240 -5.64 -16.29 -8.20
N ASP A 241 -4.90 -15.98 -7.16
CA ASP A 241 -5.06 -16.58 -5.84
C ASP A 241 -5.89 -15.71 -4.87
N TYR A 242 -6.24 -14.50 -5.27
CA TYR A 242 -7.17 -13.67 -4.52
C TYR A 242 -8.60 -14.22 -4.68
N GLY A 243 -9.31 -14.44 -3.58
CA GLY A 243 -10.66 -15.00 -3.60
C GLY A 243 -11.65 -14.17 -4.43
N ALA A 244 -12.62 -14.83 -5.07
CA ALA A 244 -13.70 -14.14 -5.78
C ALA A 244 -14.60 -13.32 -4.83
N ASP A 245 -14.61 -13.69 -3.56
CA ASP A 245 -15.31 -12.97 -2.47
C ASP A 245 -14.61 -11.67 -2.06
N GLY A 246 -13.37 -11.44 -2.51
CA GLY A 246 -12.61 -10.22 -2.30
C GLY A 246 -11.94 -10.11 -0.92
N CYS A 247 -11.88 -11.19 -0.15
CA CYS A 247 -11.21 -11.18 1.14
C CYS A 247 -9.69 -10.95 0.99
N CYS A 248 -9.16 -10.00 1.74
CA CYS A 248 -7.72 -9.85 1.89
C CYS A 248 -7.20 -10.86 2.92
N ASN A 249 -6.48 -11.87 2.48
CA ASN A 249 -5.92 -12.91 3.35
C ASN A 249 -4.85 -12.39 4.32
N GLU A 250 -4.29 -11.21 4.03
CA GLU A 250 -3.32 -10.52 4.89
C GLU A 250 -3.98 -9.61 5.94
N GLY A 251 -5.32 -9.53 5.97
CA GLY A 251 -6.09 -8.74 6.94
C GLY A 251 -6.32 -7.27 6.56
N ALA A 252 -7.06 -6.56 7.43
CA ALA A 252 -7.49 -5.18 7.20
C ALA A 252 -6.32 -4.19 7.05
N GLN A 253 -5.24 -4.38 7.80
CA GLN A 253 -4.06 -3.52 7.74
C GLN A 253 -3.37 -3.61 6.38
N TYR A 254 -3.20 -4.83 5.85
CA TYR A 254 -2.56 -5.09 4.56
C TYR A 254 -3.47 -4.82 3.35
N TYR A 255 -4.79 -4.70 3.54
CA TYR A 255 -5.69 -4.27 2.48
C TYR A 255 -5.21 -2.98 1.79
N ARG A 256 -4.61 -2.05 2.55
CA ARG A 256 -4.08 -0.78 2.01
C ARG A 256 -2.89 -0.96 1.08
N HIS A 257 -2.20 -2.08 1.20
CA HIS A 257 -1.03 -2.45 0.40
C HIS A 257 -1.35 -3.50 -0.67
N ALA A 258 -2.55 -4.12 -0.62
CA ALA A 258 -3.05 -5.11 -1.56
C ALA A 258 -4.21 -4.54 -2.39
N GLY A 259 -5.39 -4.36 -1.79
CA GLY A 259 -6.60 -3.89 -2.47
C GLY A 259 -6.49 -2.45 -2.98
N LEU A 260 -5.92 -1.52 -2.16
CA LEU A 260 -5.79 -0.12 -2.59
C LEU A 260 -4.64 0.11 -3.58
N THR A 261 -3.59 -0.68 -3.55
CA THR A 261 -2.54 -0.61 -4.58
C THR A 261 -3.01 -1.24 -5.90
N LEU A 262 -3.86 -2.26 -5.84
CA LEU A 262 -4.58 -2.76 -7.02
C LEU A 262 -5.46 -1.66 -7.63
N TRP A 263 -6.25 -0.95 -6.80
CA TRP A 263 -6.99 0.22 -7.28
C TRP A 263 -6.06 1.23 -7.94
N GLY A 264 -4.93 1.55 -7.33
CA GLY A 264 -3.96 2.49 -7.90
C GLY A 264 -3.44 2.05 -9.27
N CYS A 265 -3.16 0.76 -9.45
CA CYS A 265 -2.79 0.21 -10.77
C CYS A 265 -3.92 0.41 -11.78
N LEU A 266 -5.15 0.04 -11.42
CA LEU A 266 -6.32 0.16 -12.29
C LEU A 266 -6.66 1.62 -12.59
N GLU A 267 -6.48 2.52 -11.64
CA GLU A 267 -6.67 3.97 -11.82
C GLU A 267 -5.71 4.51 -12.89
N ILE A 268 -4.42 4.22 -12.76
CA ILE A 268 -3.42 4.66 -13.76
C ILE A 268 -3.73 4.06 -15.12
N LEU A 269 -3.95 2.75 -15.19
CA LEU A 269 -4.26 2.05 -16.45
C LEU A 269 -5.55 2.58 -17.10
N SER A 270 -6.59 2.87 -16.31
CA SER A 270 -7.86 3.41 -16.81
C SER A 270 -7.76 4.85 -17.30
N ASN A 271 -6.78 5.61 -16.82
CA ASN A 271 -6.53 6.97 -17.33
C ASN A 271 -5.76 6.94 -18.66
N VAL A 272 -4.80 6.04 -18.81
CA VAL A 272 -3.97 5.97 -20.03
C VAL A 272 -4.60 5.11 -21.13
N ALA A 273 -5.50 4.20 -20.79
CA ALA A 273 -6.22 3.34 -21.75
C ALA A 273 -7.65 3.05 -21.24
N PRO A 274 -8.55 4.06 -21.25
CA PRO A 274 -9.88 3.97 -20.63
C PRO A 274 -10.76 2.88 -21.22
N GLU A 275 -10.73 2.69 -22.54
CA GLU A 275 -11.56 1.67 -23.22
C GLU A 275 -11.18 0.24 -22.80
N ALA A 276 -9.90 0.03 -22.51
CA ALA A 276 -9.39 -1.26 -22.06
C ALA A 276 -9.70 -1.51 -20.58
N PHE A 277 -9.41 -0.56 -19.69
CA PHE A 277 -9.30 -0.88 -18.26
C PHE A 277 -10.43 -0.35 -17.37
N ARG A 278 -11.18 0.70 -17.77
CA ARG A 278 -12.35 1.15 -16.99
C ARG A 278 -13.42 0.07 -16.78
N PRO A 279 -13.70 -0.82 -17.75
CA PRO A 279 -14.67 -1.88 -17.53
C PRO A 279 -14.36 -2.81 -16.36
N LEU A 280 -13.07 -2.96 -15.99
CA LEU A 280 -12.65 -3.79 -14.86
C LEU A 280 -13.25 -3.36 -13.53
N PHE A 281 -13.53 -2.08 -13.33
CA PHE A 281 -14.21 -1.60 -12.12
C PHE A 281 -15.64 -2.11 -11.95
N ARG A 282 -16.24 -2.68 -13.01
CA ARG A 282 -17.57 -3.32 -12.96
C ARG A 282 -17.51 -4.80 -12.62
N GLU A 283 -16.30 -5.39 -12.60
CA GLU A 283 -16.12 -6.80 -12.25
C GLU A 283 -16.47 -7.03 -10.78
N THR A 284 -17.30 -8.06 -10.53
CA THR A 284 -17.75 -8.41 -9.17
C THR A 284 -16.59 -8.63 -8.22
N LYS A 285 -15.52 -9.28 -8.67
CA LYS A 285 -14.32 -9.53 -7.86
C LYS A 285 -13.64 -8.22 -7.44
N ILE A 286 -13.49 -7.25 -8.33
CA ILE A 286 -12.88 -5.95 -8.03
C ILE A 286 -13.74 -5.18 -7.03
N LYS A 287 -15.06 -5.20 -7.19
CA LYS A 287 -16.00 -4.60 -6.24
C LYS A 287 -15.93 -5.27 -4.87
N ASN A 288 -15.88 -6.60 -4.82
CA ASN A 288 -15.76 -7.35 -3.57
C ASN A 288 -14.45 -7.01 -2.84
N ILE A 289 -13.32 -6.91 -3.57
CA ILE A 289 -12.04 -6.46 -3.02
C ILE A 289 -12.19 -5.05 -2.43
N ALA A 290 -12.82 -4.12 -3.14
CA ALA A 290 -13.04 -2.75 -2.65
C ALA A 290 -13.87 -2.72 -1.36
N GLU A 291 -14.94 -3.52 -1.27
CA GLU A 291 -15.87 -3.55 -0.13
C GLU A 291 -15.38 -4.36 1.08
N TYR A 292 -14.29 -5.14 0.93
CA TYR A 292 -13.74 -5.95 2.03
C TYR A 292 -13.54 -5.13 3.31
N ILE A 293 -12.92 -3.97 3.20
CA ILE A 293 -12.61 -3.12 4.35
C ILE A 293 -13.85 -2.67 5.11
N CYS A 294 -14.97 -2.40 4.42
CA CYS A 294 -16.26 -2.06 5.04
C CYS A 294 -16.81 -3.22 5.86
N ASN A 295 -16.61 -4.44 5.37
CA ASN A 295 -17.19 -5.64 5.99
C ASN A 295 -16.44 -6.07 7.25
N VAL A 296 -15.14 -5.77 7.35
CA VAL A 296 -14.32 -6.06 8.54
C VAL A 296 -14.14 -4.86 9.47
N HIS A 297 -14.61 -3.66 9.09
CA HIS A 297 -14.61 -2.47 9.93
C HIS A 297 -15.56 -2.65 11.13
N VAL A 298 -15.16 -2.19 12.30
CA VAL A 298 -15.97 -2.22 13.53
C VAL A 298 -16.47 -0.82 13.86
N GLU A 299 -15.59 0.06 14.31
CA GLU A 299 -15.88 1.45 14.67
C GLU A 299 -14.57 2.26 14.70
N GLY A 300 -14.54 3.44 14.08
CA GLY A 300 -13.36 4.31 14.06
C GLY A 300 -12.13 3.56 13.52
N PRO A 301 -11.00 3.48 14.26
CA PRO A 301 -9.81 2.78 13.79
C PRO A 301 -9.84 1.26 14.03
N TYR A 302 -10.92 0.70 14.60
CA TYR A 302 -11.02 -0.71 14.94
C TYR A 302 -11.55 -1.57 13.80
N TYR A 303 -10.87 -2.70 13.59
CA TYR A 303 -11.23 -3.71 12.59
C TYR A 303 -11.17 -5.11 13.21
N LEU A 304 -11.90 -6.07 12.61
CA LEU A 304 -11.68 -7.49 12.88
C LEU A 304 -10.26 -7.83 12.43
N ASN A 305 -9.45 -8.36 13.33
CA ASN A 305 -8.05 -8.66 13.08
C ASN A 305 -7.75 -10.14 13.27
N PHE A 306 -7.04 -10.70 12.30
CA PHE A 306 -6.51 -12.07 12.29
C PHE A 306 -5.14 -12.03 11.60
N GLY A 307 -4.23 -12.93 11.96
CA GLY A 307 -2.87 -12.94 11.43
C GLY A 307 -2.09 -11.69 11.82
N ASP A 308 -1.18 -11.25 10.96
CA ASP A 308 -0.34 -10.05 11.17
C ASP A 308 -1.13 -8.73 11.07
N CYS A 309 -2.31 -8.67 11.65
CA CYS A 309 -3.17 -7.50 11.62
C CYS A 309 -3.40 -6.95 13.02
N SER A 310 -3.12 -5.67 13.21
CA SER A 310 -3.52 -4.95 14.42
C SER A 310 -5.04 -4.74 14.44
N PRO A 311 -5.71 -4.78 15.61
CA PRO A 311 -7.10 -4.34 15.73
C PRO A 311 -7.25 -2.85 15.39
N LEU A 312 -6.20 -2.06 15.53
CA LEU A 312 -6.12 -0.65 15.15
C LEU A 312 -5.49 -0.55 13.76
N ALA A 313 -6.24 -0.84 12.70
CA ALA A 313 -5.75 -0.79 11.32
C ALA A 313 -5.88 0.59 10.67
N GLY A 314 -6.16 1.64 11.46
CA GLY A 314 -6.25 3.03 11.01
C GLY A 314 -7.62 3.40 10.42
N ARG A 315 -7.70 4.54 9.75
CA ARG A 315 -8.94 5.06 9.14
C ARG A 315 -8.90 4.97 7.62
N CYS A 316 -10.07 4.82 7.01
CA CYS A 316 -10.24 4.97 5.58
C CYS A 316 -10.11 6.45 5.15
N GLY A 317 -9.69 6.69 3.92
CA GLY A 317 -9.48 8.03 3.40
C GLY A 317 -9.75 8.16 1.91
N ALA A 318 -8.99 9.03 1.25
CA ALA A 318 -9.22 9.39 -0.14
C ALA A 318 -9.10 8.23 -1.12
N ARG A 319 -8.19 7.29 -0.90
CA ARG A 319 -8.00 6.14 -1.80
C ARG A 319 -9.20 5.22 -1.77
N GLU A 320 -9.71 4.89 -0.59
CA GLU A 320 -10.92 4.10 -0.40
C GLU A 320 -12.13 4.83 -1.00
N TYR A 321 -12.23 6.15 -0.82
CA TYR A 321 -13.29 6.95 -1.41
C TYR A 321 -13.29 6.88 -2.94
N ARG A 322 -12.13 7.09 -3.57
CA ARG A 322 -11.96 6.99 -5.03
C ARG A 322 -12.20 5.57 -5.55
N PHE A 323 -11.76 4.55 -4.80
CA PHE A 323 -12.08 3.17 -5.17
C PHE A 323 -13.59 2.92 -5.09
N GLY A 324 -14.26 3.40 -4.03
CA GLY A 324 -15.72 3.35 -3.90
C GLY A 324 -16.45 4.01 -5.06
N GLN A 325 -16.00 5.18 -5.51
CA GLN A 325 -16.53 5.85 -6.71
C GLN A 325 -16.34 4.99 -7.96
N ALA A 326 -15.14 4.44 -8.17
CA ALA A 326 -14.82 3.67 -9.37
C ALA A 326 -15.67 2.39 -9.50
N VAL A 327 -15.94 1.68 -8.38
CA VAL A 327 -16.74 0.44 -8.37
C VAL A 327 -18.23 0.67 -8.08
N GLY A 328 -18.66 1.91 -7.87
CA GLY A 328 -20.05 2.24 -7.52
C GLY A 328 -20.46 1.64 -6.15
N SER A 329 -19.63 1.82 -5.11
CA SER A 329 -19.91 1.39 -3.73
C SER A 329 -20.17 2.59 -2.84
N ASP A 330 -21.46 2.88 -2.55
CA ASP A 330 -21.84 3.94 -1.60
C ASP A 330 -21.38 3.62 -0.18
N ALA A 331 -21.35 2.33 0.18
CA ALA A 331 -20.88 1.90 1.50
C ALA A 331 -19.42 2.26 1.75
N LEU A 332 -18.55 2.04 0.75
CA LEU A 332 -17.13 2.37 0.85
C LEU A 332 -16.92 3.89 0.85
N GLN A 333 -17.63 4.63 0.00
CA GLN A 333 -17.57 6.10 -0.01
C GLN A 333 -18.02 6.69 1.33
N ALA A 334 -19.12 6.17 1.90
CA ALA A 334 -19.65 6.64 3.18
C ALA A 334 -18.68 6.38 4.34
N LEU A 335 -18.09 5.18 4.40
CA LEU A 335 -17.08 4.85 5.42
C LEU A 335 -15.86 5.76 5.29
N ALA A 336 -15.31 5.89 4.08
CA ALA A 336 -14.13 6.70 3.82
C ALA A 336 -14.35 8.18 4.17
N ALA A 337 -15.52 8.74 3.82
CA ALA A 337 -15.86 10.12 4.13
C ALA A 337 -16.09 10.36 5.63
N ALA A 338 -16.73 9.42 6.33
CA ALA A 338 -16.93 9.50 7.78
C ALA A 338 -15.59 9.42 8.54
N ASP A 339 -14.75 8.48 8.17
CA ASP A 339 -13.42 8.29 8.75
C ASP A 339 -12.52 9.51 8.49
N PHE A 340 -12.50 10.03 7.27
CA PHE A 340 -11.73 11.22 6.91
C PHE A 340 -12.14 12.45 7.74
N ARG A 341 -13.44 12.68 7.94
CA ARG A 341 -13.91 13.80 8.78
C ARG A 341 -13.51 13.65 10.25
N ALA A 342 -13.39 12.43 10.72
CA ALA A 342 -12.98 12.10 12.09
C ALA A 342 -11.44 12.03 12.27
N ASP A 343 -10.68 12.07 11.17
CA ASP A 343 -9.22 11.97 11.21
C ASP A 343 -8.59 13.34 11.44
N ALA A 344 -7.78 13.44 12.49
CA ALA A 344 -7.00 14.64 12.79
C ALA A 344 -5.70 14.71 11.96
N ASP A 345 -5.24 13.58 11.42
CA ASP A 345 -3.96 13.44 10.70
C ASP A 345 -4.13 12.64 9.38
N PRO A 346 -4.93 13.15 8.42
CA PRO A 346 -5.26 12.41 7.19
C PRO A 346 -4.05 12.20 6.25
N ASP A 347 -2.95 12.90 6.47
CA ASP A 347 -1.70 12.75 5.73
C ASP A 347 -0.66 11.90 6.48
N HIS A 348 -1.04 11.32 7.63
CA HIS A 348 -0.18 10.47 8.49
C HIS A 348 1.14 11.14 8.91
N LEU A 349 1.10 12.44 9.19
CA LEU A 349 2.30 13.21 9.56
C LEU A 349 2.71 12.99 11.01
N GLN A 350 1.72 12.76 11.91
CA GLN A 350 1.96 12.52 13.34
C GLN A 350 2.08 11.04 13.67
N ASN A 351 1.37 10.20 12.95
CA ASN A 351 1.38 8.74 13.09
C ASN A 351 1.77 8.10 11.76
N PRO A 352 3.02 8.18 11.35
CA PRO A 352 3.46 7.66 10.07
C PRO A 352 3.35 6.12 10.02
N ASP A 353 2.71 5.60 8.99
CA ASP A 353 2.61 4.16 8.69
C ASP A 353 3.63 3.81 7.62
N GLY A 354 4.75 3.99 7.59
CA GLY A 354 5.82 3.54 6.70
C GLY A 354 5.63 3.81 5.19
N SER A 355 4.40 3.74 4.67
CA SER A 355 4.13 3.91 3.25
C SER A 355 3.31 5.17 2.92
N THR A 356 2.27 5.45 3.68
CA THR A 356 1.33 6.52 3.31
C THR A 356 1.98 7.90 3.40
N HIS A 357 2.75 8.17 4.44
CA HIS A 357 3.38 9.47 4.65
C HIS A 357 4.58 9.75 3.71
N ILE A 358 5.15 8.72 3.09
CA ILE A 358 6.26 8.86 2.12
C ILE A 358 5.79 8.85 0.67
N ASN A 359 4.51 8.62 0.42
CA ASN A 359 3.95 8.53 -0.92
C ASN A 359 3.27 9.85 -1.31
N LEU A 360 3.92 10.62 -2.16
CA LEU A 360 3.41 11.93 -2.62
C LEU A 360 2.09 11.80 -3.39
N TRP A 361 1.91 10.71 -4.17
CA TRP A 361 0.68 10.50 -4.93
C TRP A 361 -0.53 10.33 -4.00
N TYR A 362 -0.38 9.58 -2.89
CA TYR A 362 -1.44 9.41 -1.90
C TYR A 362 -1.77 10.72 -1.18
N ARG A 363 -0.75 11.48 -0.79
CA ARG A 363 -0.90 12.78 -0.13
C ARG A 363 -1.68 13.76 -1.01
N LEU A 364 -1.32 13.86 -2.29
CA LEU A 364 -2.00 14.73 -3.22
C LEU A 364 -3.42 14.22 -3.55
N THR A 365 -3.62 12.90 -3.66
CA THR A 365 -4.96 12.32 -3.81
C THR A 365 -5.86 12.74 -2.65
N THR A 366 -5.34 12.74 -1.42
CA THR A 366 -6.06 13.21 -0.23
C THR A 366 -6.47 14.68 -0.36
N ALA A 367 -5.54 15.56 -0.71
CA ALA A 367 -5.81 17.00 -0.81
C ALA A 367 -6.83 17.33 -1.91
N PHE A 368 -6.71 16.70 -3.08
CA PHE A 368 -7.63 16.94 -4.21
C PHE A 368 -9.00 16.23 -4.06
N ALA A 369 -9.13 15.29 -3.13
CA ALA A 369 -10.41 14.67 -2.77
C ALA A 369 -11.07 15.29 -1.53
N GLU A 370 -10.36 16.13 -0.77
CA GLU A 370 -10.80 16.62 0.56
C GLU A 370 -12.17 17.29 0.52
N GLN A 371 -12.46 18.14 -0.46
CA GLN A 371 -13.76 18.80 -0.55
C GLN A 371 -14.88 17.78 -0.71
N GLU A 372 -14.76 16.84 -1.63
CA GLU A 372 -15.76 15.80 -1.87
C GLU A 372 -15.96 14.92 -0.63
N LEU A 373 -14.88 14.53 0.05
CA LEU A 373 -14.93 13.75 1.30
C LEU A 373 -15.65 14.49 2.43
N MET A 374 -15.43 15.79 2.56
CA MET A 374 -16.08 16.62 3.58
C MET A 374 -17.58 16.83 3.29
N GLU A 375 -17.96 16.91 2.01
CA GLU A 375 -19.33 17.16 1.58
C GLU A 375 -20.17 15.86 1.48
N TYR A 376 -19.55 14.69 1.40
CA TYR A 376 -20.26 13.41 1.26
C TYR A 376 -20.96 13.03 2.58
N ALA A 377 -22.27 13.22 2.62
CA ALA A 377 -23.08 13.16 3.86
C ALA A 377 -23.68 11.78 4.18
N ALA A 378 -23.48 10.75 3.34
CA ALA A 378 -24.02 9.42 3.60
C ALA A 378 -23.43 8.80 4.85
N VAL A 379 -24.26 8.08 5.61
CA VAL A 379 -23.85 7.40 6.84
C VAL A 379 -23.33 6.00 6.48
N PRO A 380 -22.19 5.57 7.05
CA PRO A 380 -21.69 4.22 6.86
C PRO A 380 -22.72 3.15 7.20
N GLN A 381 -22.84 2.16 6.33
CA GLN A 381 -23.71 1.01 6.52
C GLN A 381 -22.90 -0.26 6.44
N HIS A 382 -23.13 -1.18 7.38
CA HIS A 382 -22.48 -2.48 7.43
C HIS A 382 -23.49 -3.59 7.16
N ARG A 383 -23.02 -4.66 6.51
CA ARG A 383 -23.80 -5.89 6.34
C ARG A 383 -23.97 -6.57 7.70
N SER A 384 -25.14 -7.15 7.97
CA SER A 384 -25.41 -7.88 9.23
C SER A 384 -24.55 -9.13 9.36
N ALA A 385 -24.22 -9.80 8.25
CA ALA A 385 -23.29 -10.93 8.23
C ALA A 385 -22.59 -11.02 6.88
N VAL A 386 -21.33 -11.46 6.90
CA VAL A 386 -20.51 -11.73 5.71
C VAL A 386 -19.70 -13.00 5.96
N TRP A 387 -19.66 -13.86 4.96
CA TRP A 387 -18.82 -15.04 4.92
C TRP A 387 -17.81 -14.93 3.76
N TYR A 388 -16.55 -15.15 4.06
CA TYR A 388 -15.44 -15.16 3.12
C TYR A 388 -14.86 -16.59 3.00
N PRO A 389 -15.42 -17.41 2.10
CA PRO A 389 -15.00 -18.81 1.98
C PRO A 389 -13.54 -18.98 1.55
N SER A 390 -12.97 -18.02 0.84
CA SER A 390 -11.59 -18.11 0.35
C SER A 390 -10.54 -18.13 1.46
N VAL A 391 -10.83 -17.48 2.59
CA VAL A 391 -9.92 -17.37 3.75
C VAL A 391 -10.55 -17.99 5.01
N GLY A 392 -11.85 -18.29 4.98
CA GLY A 392 -12.59 -18.82 6.13
C GLY A 392 -12.89 -17.77 7.20
N ILE A 393 -13.11 -16.51 6.82
CA ILE A 393 -13.46 -15.45 7.77
C ILE A 393 -14.96 -15.21 7.78
N TYR A 394 -15.54 -15.17 8.97
CA TYR A 394 -16.94 -14.81 9.21
C TYR A 394 -17.02 -13.53 10.04
N ALA A 395 -17.86 -12.61 9.62
CA ALA A 395 -18.19 -11.39 10.36
C ALA A 395 -19.71 -11.33 10.57
N ALA A 396 -20.17 -11.04 11.78
CA ALA A 396 -21.59 -10.87 12.10
C ALA A 396 -21.82 -9.67 13.01
N ARG A 397 -22.97 -9.02 12.84
CA ARG A 397 -23.36 -7.81 13.59
C ARG A 397 -24.82 -7.91 14.03
N GLN A 398 -25.06 -7.61 15.30
CA GLN A 398 -26.42 -7.53 15.86
C GLN A 398 -26.47 -6.45 16.95
N GLY A 399 -27.25 -5.41 16.73
CA GLY A 399 -27.26 -4.25 17.61
C GLY A 399 -25.86 -3.64 17.68
N SER A 400 -25.31 -3.49 18.89
CA SER A 400 -23.96 -2.96 19.11
C SER A 400 -22.88 -4.04 19.23
N TRP A 401 -23.22 -5.31 18.95
CA TRP A 401 -22.27 -6.42 18.95
C TRP A 401 -21.70 -6.66 17.56
N VAL A 402 -20.39 -6.89 17.50
CA VAL A 402 -19.69 -7.36 16.30
C VAL A 402 -18.87 -8.58 16.66
N LEU A 403 -19.03 -9.65 15.91
CA LEU A 403 -18.28 -10.90 16.03
C LEU A 403 -17.45 -11.12 14.77
N GLY A 404 -16.19 -11.46 14.93
CA GLY A 404 -15.33 -12.03 13.89
C GLY A 404 -14.90 -13.45 14.28
N ALA A 405 -14.83 -14.36 13.30
CA ALA A 405 -14.31 -15.71 13.51
C ALA A 405 -13.46 -16.13 12.31
N LYS A 406 -12.34 -16.82 12.56
CA LYS A 406 -11.48 -17.42 11.55
C LYS A 406 -11.64 -18.93 11.54
N PHE A 407 -12.06 -19.49 10.41
CA PHE A 407 -12.27 -20.92 10.20
C PHE A 407 -11.34 -21.51 9.11
N GLY A 408 -10.50 -20.72 8.49
CA GLY A 408 -9.63 -21.14 7.38
C GLY A 408 -8.58 -22.16 7.76
N SER A 409 -7.37 -21.95 7.33
CA SER A 409 -6.22 -22.82 7.62
C SER A 409 -5.07 -22.04 8.24
N ASN A 410 -4.08 -22.78 8.77
CA ASN A 410 -2.83 -22.19 9.24
C ASN A 410 -1.77 -22.06 8.11
N GLY A 411 -2.21 -21.97 6.85
CA GLY A 411 -1.36 -21.83 5.67
C GLY A 411 -1.51 -20.53 4.90
N ASP A 412 -2.23 -19.55 5.45
CA ASP A 412 -2.44 -18.23 4.81
C ASP A 412 -1.16 -17.38 4.80
N SER A 413 -1.13 -16.36 3.96
CA SER A 413 -0.11 -15.31 4.02
C SER A 413 -0.22 -14.54 5.34
N HIS A 414 0.90 -14.17 5.95
CA HIS A 414 0.95 -13.53 7.27
C HIS A 414 0.21 -14.31 8.38
N ASN A 415 0.22 -15.63 8.28
CA ASN A 415 -0.55 -16.52 9.12
C ASN A 415 -0.08 -16.55 10.60
N HIS A 416 -1.05 -16.72 11.49
CA HIS A 416 -0.87 -17.23 12.87
C HIS A 416 -1.50 -18.62 12.99
N ASN A 417 -1.14 -19.38 14.02
CA ASN A 417 -1.82 -20.66 14.34
C ASN A 417 -3.11 -20.35 15.10
N ASP A 418 -4.10 -19.78 14.43
CA ASP A 418 -5.29 -19.16 15.01
C ASP A 418 -6.62 -19.69 14.43
N THR A 419 -6.61 -20.85 13.76
CA THR A 419 -7.83 -21.47 13.23
C THR A 419 -8.83 -21.78 14.36
N GLY A 420 -10.05 -21.24 14.26
CA GLY A 420 -11.07 -21.30 15.29
C GLY A 420 -11.07 -20.11 16.26
N SER A 421 -10.21 -19.12 16.04
CA SER A 421 -10.15 -17.91 16.86
C SER A 421 -11.36 -17.01 16.61
N ILE A 422 -11.79 -16.33 17.68
CA ILE A 422 -12.89 -15.35 17.65
C ILE A 422 -12.45 -14.00 18.21
N THR A 423 -13.01 -12.94 17.65
CA THR A 423 -12.94 -11.59 18.21
C THR A 423 -14.36 -11.06 18.44
N VAL A 424 -14.57 -10.33 19.52
CA VAL A 424 -15.88 -9.78 19.88
C VAL A 424 -15.72 -8.33 20.26
N TYR A 425 -16.59 -7.49 19.71
CA TYR A 425 -16.67 -6.07 20.05
C TYR A 425 -18.08 -5.74 20.57
N LYS A 426 -18.13 -4.79 21.49
CA LYS A 426 -19.37 -4.25 22.05
C LYS A 426 -19.29 -2.72 22.08
N ASP A 427 -20.32 -2.04 21.56
CA ASP A 427 -20.37 -0.56 21.48
C ASP A 427 -19.09 0.03 20.86
N GLY A 428 -18.59 -0.57 19.78
CA GLY A 428 -17.39 -0.15 19.07
C GLY A 428 -16.05 -0.42 19.79
N ARG A 429 -16.07 -1.09 20.93
CA ARG A 429 -14.88 -1.38 21.76
C ARG A 429 -14.60 -2.87 21.81
N PRO A 430 -13.32 -3.27 21.85
CA PRO A 430 -12.96 -4.68 21.95
C PRO A 430 -13.42 -5.25 23.31
N PHE A 431 -14.10 -6.41 23.26
CA PHE A 431 -14.50 -7.24 24.39
C PHE A 431 -13.63 -8.50 24.49
N LEU A 432 -13.46 -9.20 23.37
CA LEU A 432 -12.43 -10.21 23.14
C LEU A 432 -11.66 -9.80 21.91
N ILE A 433 -10.37 -9.51 22.07
CA ILE A 433 -9.51 -9.02 20.98
C ILE A 433 -8.50 -10.09 20.59
N ASP A 434 -8.16 -10.17 19.32
CA ASP A 434 -6.99 -10.93 18.89
C ASP A 434 -5.72 -10.14 19.23
N ILE A 435 -4.65 -10.87 19.57
CA ILE A 435 -3.41 -10.27 20.07
C ILE A 435 -2.64 -9.51 18.98
N GLY A 436 -2.88 -9.86 17.73
CA GLY A 436 -2.18 -9.26 16.59
C GLY A 436 -0.72 -9.66 16.50
N VAL A 437 0.12 -8.76 16.02
CA VAL A 437 1.52 -9.01 15.70
C VAL A 437 2.44 -8.02 16.41
N GLU A 438 3.66 -8.47 16.74
CA GLU A 438 4.77 -7.62 17.21
C GLU A 438 5.47 -6.90 16.05
N SER A 439 6.41 -6.01 16.37
CA SER A 439 7.28 -5.39 15.38
C SER A 439 8.07 -6.43 14.59
N TYR A 440 8.15 -6.27 13.28
CA TYR A 440 8.82 -7.19 12.40
C TYR A 440 10.34 -7.21 12.61
N THR A 441 10.88 -8.42 12.65
CA THR A 441 12.31 -8.70 12.73
C THR A 441 12.69 -9.73 11.67
N LYS A 442 13.96 -10.05 11.53
CA LYS A 442 14.43 -11.14 10.67
C LYS A 442 13.76 -12.48 10.99
N LYS A 443 13.37 -12.71 12.25
CA LYS A 443 12.70 -13.94 12.69
C LYS A 443 11.28 -14.05 12.12
N THR A 444 10.58 -12.93 11.93
CA THR A 444 9.18 -12.89 11.48
C THR A 444 8.96 -13.60 10.14
N PHE A 445 9.92 -13.52 9.23
CA PHE A 445 9.87 -14.13 7.88
C PHE A 445 10.88 -15.26 7.73
N SER A 446 11.11 -16.03 8.78
CA SER A 446 12.02 -17.19 8.80
C SER A 446 11.27 -18.46 9.24
N PRO A 447 11.91 -19.65 9.12
CA PRO A 447 11.35 -20.88 9.66
C PRO A 447 11.06 -20.83 11.18
N GLN A 448 11.68 -19.88 11.92
CA GLN A 448 11.44 -19.67 13.35
C GLN A 448 10.24 -18.74 13.63
N ARG A 449 9.42 -18.34 12.63
CA ARG A 449 8.24 -17.50 12.81
C ARG A 449 7.37 -17.96 13.99
N TYR A 450 7.06 -19.22 14.04
CA TYR A 450 6.15 -19.79 15.05
C TYR A 450 6.78 -20.05 16.43
N GLU A 451 8.02 -19.64 16.64
CA GLU A 451 8.60 -19.47 17.97
C GLU A 451 8.25 -18.10 18.59
N ILE A 452 7.73 -17.16 17.79
CA ILE A 452 7.21 -15.87 18.26
C ILE A 452 5.87 -16.17 18.95
N TRP A 453 5.72 -15.71 20.19
CA TRP A 453 4.58 -16.08 21.03
C TRP A 453 3.22 -15.64 20.44
N THR A 454 3.16 -14.45 19.81
CA THR A 454 1.94 -13.95 19.15
C THR A 454 1.48 -14.80 17.97
N MET A 455 2.34 -15.66 17.42
CA MET A 455 2.01 -16.56 16.31
C MET A 455 1.44 -17.92 16.78
N GLN A 456 1.42 -18.17 18.10
CA GLN A 456 1.09 -19.48 18.68
C GLN A 456 -0.36 -19.52 19.15
N SER A 457 -1.04 -20.63 18.91
CA SER A 457 -2.46 -20.82 19.23
C SER A 457 -2.83 -20.64 20.70
N ALA A 458 -1.88 -20.84 21.63
CA ALA A 458 -2.10 -20.63 23.06
C ALA A 458 -2.45 -19.17 23.42
N TRP A 459 -2.19 -18.21 22.54
CA TRP A 459 -2.39 -16.79 22.80
C TRP A 459 -3.58 -16.18 22.01
N HIS A 460 -4.29 -17.03 21.26
CA HIS A 460 -5.49 -16.65 20.53
C HIS A 460 -6.77 -17.11 21.24
N ASN A 461 -7.90 -16.49 20.88
CA ASN A 461 -9.20 -16.80 21.49
C ASN A 461 -9.84 -18.04 20.82
N LEU A 462 -9.27 -19.21 21.04
CA LEU A 462 -9.69 -20.46 20.44
C LEU A 462 -9.70 -21.61 21.46
N PRO A 463 -10.46 -22.71 21.23
CA PRO A 463 -10.42 -23.88 22.06
C PRO A 463 -9.06 -24.59 21.99
N THR A 464 -8.53 -24.99 23.15
CA THR A 464 -7.34 -25.85 23.26
C THR A 464 -7.77 -27.25 23.76
N PHE A 465 -7.33 -28.29 23.08
CA PHE A 465 -7.62 -29.67 23.42
C PHE A 465 -6.37 -30.35 23.99
N ASP A 466 -6.48 -30.90 25.18
CA ASP A 466 -5.40 -31.63 25.89
C ASP A 466 -4.06 -30.83 26.00
N GLY A 467 -4.12 -29.49 25.95
CA GLY A 467 -2.93 -28.63 25.98
C GLY A 467 -2.10 -28.66 24.71
N VAL A 468 -2.60 -29.30 23.64
CA VAL A 468 -1.89 -29.36 22.35
C VAL A 468 -2.12 -28.07 21.56
N GLN A 469 -1.03 -27.47 21.07
CA GLN A 469 -1.07 -26.29 20.22
C GLN A 469 -1.22 -26.68 18.75
N GLN A 470 -1.85 -25.79 17.98
CA GLN A 470 -1.91 -25.92 16.52
C GLN A 470 -0.52 -25.75 15.90
N LEU A 471 -0.32 -26.38 14.76
CA LEU A 471 0.90 -26.25 13.95
C LEU A 471 0.62 -25.42 12.69
N PRO A 472 1.68 -24.81 12.08
CA PRO A 472 1.57 -24.13 10.82
C PRO A 472 1.38 -25.11 9.66
N GLY A 473 0.66 -24.68 8.63
CA GLY A 473 0.47 -25.44 7.40
C GLY A 473 -0.99 -25.48 6.96
N ALA A 474 -1.20 -25.58 5.67
CA ALA A 474 -2.55 -25.59 5.06
C ALA A 474 -3.34 -26.86 5.43
N GLU A 475 -2.67 -27.93 5.84
CA GLU A 475 -3.28 -29.17 6.33
C GLU A 475 -3.96 -28.98 7.71
N TYR A 476 -3.55 -27.96 8.48
CA TYR A 476 -4.19 -27.58 9.73
C TYR A 476 -5.33 -26.60 9.45
N ALA A 477 -6.45 -27.16 9.02
CA ALA A 477 -7.61 -26.40 8.57
C ALA A 477 -8.87 -26.77 9.33
N CYS A 478 -9.76 -25.80 9.50
CA CYS A 478 -11.12 -26.05 9.96
C CYS A 478 -11.96 -26.60 8.81
N LEU A 479 -12.47 -27.82 8.98
CA LEU A 479 -13.40 -28.41 8.03
C LEU A 479 -14.83 -28.07 8.45
N LEU A 480 -15.45 -27.13 7.73
CA LEU A 480 -16.87 -26.85 7.86
C LEU A 480 -17.66 -27.96 7.14
N TYR A 481 -18.10 -28.96 7.91
CA TYR A 481 -19.06 -29.93 7.39
C TYR A 481 -20.47 -29.34 7.45
N THR A 482 -21.03 -29.04 6.29
CA THR A 482 -22.48 -28.87 6.12
C THR A 482 -23.13 -30.25 5.94
N SER A 483 -22.93 -31.14 6.89
CA SER A 483 -23.71 -32.36 6.92
C SER A 483 -25.05 -32.02 7.57
N PRO A 484 -26.20 -32.36 6.98
CA PRO A 484 -27.48 -32.25 7.66
C PRO A 484 -27.36 -33.03 8.98
N SER A 485 -27.80 -32.43 10.08
CA SER A 485 -27.85 -33.10 11.36
C SER A 485 -28.67 -34.37 11.20
N PRO A 486 -28.24 -35.53 11.76
CA PRO A 486 -29.08 -36.74 11.73
C PRO A 486 -30.40 -36.58 12.48
N ARG A 487 -30.74 -35.38 12.92
CA ARG A 487 -31.96 -35.04 13.66
C ARG A 487 -32.91 -34.12 12.89
N ASP A 488 -32.59 -33.74 11.65
CA ASP A 488 -33.47 -32.96 10.76
C ASP A 488 -34.22 -33.88 9.80
#